data_cb0883dc0282e8549bebc96a3b819abe
#
_entry.id   cb0883dc0282e8549bebc96a3b819abe
#
_cell.length_a   1.000
_cell.length_b   1.000
_cell.length_c   1.000
_cell.angle_alpha   90.00
_cell.angle_beta   90.00
_cell.angle_gamma   90.00
#
_symmetry.space_group_name_H-M   'P 1'
#
loop_
_entity.id
_entity.type
_entity.pdbx_description
1 polymer ?
#
loop_
_entity_poly.entity_id
_entity_poly.type
_entity_poly.pdbx_seq_one_letter_code
_entity_poly.pdbx_strand_id
1 'polypeptide(L)'
;MSGSTEAALYRAVTRDIEVRVTPRFLDERSSPDKGQYFWSYTIEIVNGGSETVQLKSRHWRITDAIGRTQEVRGAGVVGEQPILKPGQSFEYTSGVPLTTASGFMAGTYGMVSAKGERFDIEIPAFSLDSPGMRRTVN
;
A
#
# COMPACT_ATOMS: atom_id res chain seq x y z
N MET A 1 26.74 0.33 5.83
CA MET A 1 26.08 0.13 6.00
C MET A 1 24.91 0.35 5.45
N SER A 2 24.57 0.20 5.22
CA SER A 2 23.56 0.19 4.39
C SER A 2 22.22 0.18 4.97
N GLY A 3 22.08 -0.14 6.15
CA GLY A 3 20.80 -0.18 6.78
C GLY A 3 20.04 1.10 6.70
N SER A 4 20.73 2.18 6.58
CA SER A 4 20.12 3.50 6.54
C SER A 4 19.26 3.70 5.31
N THR A 5 19.44 2.89 4.28
CA THR A 5 18.70 3.08 3.04
C THR A 5 17.47 2.19 2.95
N GLU A 6 17.25 1.37 3.93
CA GLU A 6 16.12 0.47 3.87
C GLU A 6 14.82 1.20 4.05
N ALA A 7 13.87 0.86 3.21
CA ALA A 7 12.53 1.39 3.32
C ALA A 7 11.84 0.76 4.52
N ALA A 8 10.94 1.51 5.12
CA ALA A 8 10.13 0.98 6.22
C ALA A 8 9.21 -0.11 5.68
N LEU A 9 9.02 -1.14 6.49
CA LEU A 9 8.10 -2.22 6.17
C LEU A 9 6.92 -2.16 7.12
N TYR A 10 5.74 -2.09 6.56
CA TYR A 10 4.49 -2.05 7.32
C TYR A 10 3.76 -3.36 7.15
N ARG A 11 3.12 -3.84 8.20
CA ARG A 11 2.48 -5.14 8.19
C ARG A 11 1.16 -5.10 8.92
N ALA A 12 0.18 -5.84 8.40
CA ALA A 12 -1.09 -6.06 9.08
C ALA A 12 -1.56 -7.46 8.75
N VAL A 13 -2.24 -8.11 9.69
CA VAL A 13 -2.77 -9.45 9.50
C VAL A 13 -4.24 -9.44 9.82
N THR A 14 -5.06 -9.93 8.90
CA THR A 14 -6.50 -10.08 9.08
C THR A 14 -6.84 -11.50 8.65
N ARG A 15 -7.45 -12.27 9.55
CA ARG A 15 -7.88 -13.64 9.24
C ARG A 15 -6.75 -14.47 8.64
N ASP A 16 -5.55 -14.35 9.22
CA ASP A 16 -4.34 -15.06 8.81
C ASP A 16 -3.81 -14.65 7.42
N ILE A 17 -4.34 -13.59 6.84
CA ILE A 17 -3.82 -13.05 5.60
C ILE A 17 -2.99 -11.83 5.95
N GLU A 18 -1.72 -11.87 5.59
CA GLU A 18 -0.79 -10.79 5.91
C GLU A 18 -0.62 -9.87 4.71
N VAL A 19 -0.67 -8.55 4.96
CA VAL A 19 -0.38 -7.54 3.95
C VAL A 19 0.87 -6.81 4.38
N ARG A 20 1.89 -6.80 3.53
CA ARG A 20 3.16 -6.11 3.76
C ARG A 20 3.29 -4.99 2.76
N VAL A 21 3.70 -3.80 3.22
CA VAL A 21 3.83 -2.64 2.35
C VAL A 21 5.21 -2.04 2.52
N THR A 22 5.89 -1.76 1.41
CA THR A 22 7.18 -1.09 1.39
C THR A 22 7.06 0.13 0.47
N PRO A 23 6.91 1.34 1.02
CA PRO A 23 6.85 2.54 0.19
C PRO A 23 8.26 3.04 -0.14
N ARG A 24 8.40 3.75 -1.25
CA ARG A 24 9.66 4.32 -1.66
C ARG A 24 9.43 5.64 -2.39
N PHE A 25 10.10 6.69 -1.94
CA PHE A 25 10.05 7.97 -2.64
C PHE A 25 10.82 7.85 -3.96
N LEU A 26 10.22 8.37 -5.04
CA LEU A 26 10.84 8.31 -6.36
C LEU A 26 11.40 9.68 -6.71
N ASP A 27 12.66 9.91 -6.34
CA ASP A 27 13.32 11.17 -6.58
C ASP A 27 13.35 11.48 -8.08
N GLU A 28 13.61 10.47 -8.88
CA GLU A 28 13.74 10.64 -10.32
C GLU A 28 12.43 11.03 -11.01
N ARG A 29 11.29 10.83 -10.34
CA ARG A 29 9.99 11.16 -10.89
C ARG A 29 9.34 12.36 -10.20
N SER A 30 10.04 12.95 -9.25
CA SER A 30 9.52 14.05 -8.46
C SER A 30 10.12 15.37 -8.89
N SER A 31 9.35 16.45 -8.69
CA SER A 31 9.82 17.82 -8.95
C SER A 31 9.33 18.67 -7.78
N PRO A 32 10.04 18.63 -6.65
CA PRO A 32 9.57 19.35 -5.45
C PRO A 32 9.38 20.85 -5.66
N ASP A 33 10.20 21.48 -6.51
CA ASP A 33 10.05 22.90 -6.80
C ASP A 33 8.75 23.20 -7.55
N LYS A 34 8.13 22.20 -8.14
CA LYS A 34 6.85 22.34 -8.81
C LYS A 34 5.71 21.74 -7.99
N GLY A 35 5.99 21.35 -6.74
CA GLY A 35 4.97 20.73 -5.92
C GLY A 35 4.54 19.35 -6.42
N GLN A 36 5.47 18.60 -7.00
CA GLN A 36 5.17 17.29 -7.56
C GLN A 36 6.01 16.25 -6.85
N TYR A 37 5.36 15.38 -6.12
CA TYR A 37 6.02 14.33 -5.33
C TYR A 37 5.44 12.98 -5.73
N PHE A 38 6.29 11.99 -5.89
CA PHE A 38 5.86 10.69 -6.39
C PHE A 38 6.50 9.57 -5.57
N TRP A 39 5.70 8.58 -5.24
CA TRP A 39 6.16 7.39 -4.52
C TRP A 39 5.73 6.14 -5.26
N SER A 40 6.50 5.07 -5.08
CA SER A 40 6.01 3.73 -5.37
C SER A 40 5.72 3.04 -4.06
N TYR A 41 4.84 2.05 -4.10
CA TYR A 41 4.65 1.18 -2.95
C TYR A 41 4.53 -0.25 -3.46
N THR A 42 5.26 -1.14 -2.81
CA THR A 42 5.25 -2.56 -3.13
C THR A 42 4.47 -3.27 -2.06
N ILE A 43 3.52 -4.07 -2.47
CA ILE A 43 2.63 -4.77 -1.54
C ILE A 43 2.75 -6.26 -1.79
N GLU A 44 2.93 -7.01 -0.71
CA GLU A 44 2.91 -8.46 -0.75
C GLU A 44 1.76 -8.96 0.11
N ILE A 45 0.91 -9.81 -0.46
CA ILE A 45 -0.24 -10.37 0.24
C ILE A 45 0.03 -11.86 0.39
N VAL A 46 0.06 -12.34 1.64
CA VAL A 46 0.42 -13.73 1.93
C VAL A 46 -0.76 -14.41 2.60
N ASN A 47 -1.23 -15.50 2.01
CA ASN A 47 -2.32 -16.27 2.61
C ASN A 47 -1.74 -17.29 3.59
N GLY A 48 -1.76 -16.94 4.87
CA GLY A 48 -1.31 -17.84 5.92
C GLY A 48 -2.42 -18.68 6.53
N GLY A 49 -3.62 -18.61 5.96
CA GLY A 49 -4.75 -19.36 6.45
C GLY A 49 -4.89 -20.72 5.80
N SER A 50 -6.00 -21.38 6.09
CA SER A 50 -6.25 -22.74 5.60
C SER A 50 -7.22 -22.79 4.43
N GLU A 51 -7.76 -21.66 4.00
CA GLU A 51 -8.71 -21.60 2.90
C GLU A 51 -8.11 -20.84 1.73
N THR A 52 -8.51 -21.21 0.50
CA THR A 52 -8.21 -20.43 -0.68
C THR A 52 -9.05 -19.16 -0.66
N VAL A 53 -8.43 -18.02 -0.97
CA VAL A 53 -9.12 -16.73 -1.03
C VAL A 53 -8.80 -16.06 -2.35
N GLN A 54 -9.68 -15.14 -2.75
CA GLN A 54 -9.45 -14.35 -3.96
C GLN A 54 -9.61 -12.88 -3.63
N LEU A 55 -8.67 -12.08 -4.09
CA LEU A 55 -8.77 -10.63 -3.97
C LEU A 55 -9.67 -10.13 -5.09
N LYS A 56 -10.75 -9.42 -4.71
CA LYS A 56 -11.73 -8.94 -5.67
C LYS A 56 -11.69 -7.44 -5.88
N SER A 57 -11.41 -6.67 -4.82
CA SER A 57 -11.51 -5.22 -4.90
C SER A 57 -10.52 -4.54 -3.97
N ARG A 58 -10.30 -3.25 -4.22
CA ARG A 58 -9.45 -2.42 -3.37
C ARG A 58 -10.15 -1.14 -3.02
N HIS A 59 -9.85 -0.62 -1.83
CA HIS A 59 -10.33 0.67 -1.38
C HIS A 59 -9.19 1.39 -0.67
N TRP A 60 -8.76 2.52 -1.22
CA TRP A 60 -7.66 3.31 -0.68
C TRP A 60 -8.17 4.65 -0.17
N ARG A 61 -7.57 5.13 0.91
CA ARG A 61 -7.70 6.51 1.36
C ARG A 61 -6.29 7.08 1.38
N ILE A 62 -6.10 8.18 0.65
CA ILE A 62 -4.80 8.82 0.48
C ILE A 62 -4.93 10.22 1.05
N THR A 63 -4.15 10.53 2.09
CA THR A 63 -4.23 11.81 2.78
C THR A 63 -2.91 12.55 2.61
N ASP A 64 -2.99 13.83 2.19
CA ASP A 64 -1.77 14.62 2.01
C ASP A 64 -1.44 15.38 3.30
N ALA A 65 -0.35 16.18 3.24
CA ALA A 65 0.18 16.84 4.44
C ALA A 65 -0.73 17.91 5.00
N ILE A 66 -1.67 18.43 4.20
CA ILE A 66 -2.60 19.44 4.69
C ILE A 66 -3.97 18.86 5.00
N GLY A 67 -4.07 17.53 5.04
CA GLY A 67 -5.28 16.86 5.51
C GLY A 67 -6.33 16.57 4.46
N ARG A 68 -6.03 16.79 3.19
CA ARG A 68 -6.98 16.46 2.12
C ARG A 68 -6.94 14.96 1.88
N THR A 69 -8.10 14.33 1.83
CA THR A 69 -8.21 12.89 1.63
C THR A 69 -8.90 12.59 0.32
N GLN A 70 -8.29 11.69 -0.43
CA GLN A 70 -8.83 11.19 -1.68
C GLN A 70 -9.11 9.71 -1.52
N GLU A 71 -10.26 9.25 -2.02
CA GLU A 71 -10.60 7.83 -1.98
C GLU A 71 -10.54 7.24 -3.37
N VAL A 72 -10.00 6.02 -3.45
CA VAL A 72 -9.90 5.29 -4.71
C VAL A 72 -10.47 3.90 -4.49
N ARG A 73 -11.46 3.54 -5.29
CA ARG A 73 -12.07 2.22 -5.25
C ARG A 73 -11.98 1.59 -6.63
N GLY A 74 -11.78 0.28 -6.66
CA GLY A 74 -11.73 -0.40 -7.93
C GLY A 74 -11.66 -1.90 -7.77
N ALA A 75 -11.81 -2.59 -8.90
CA ALA A 75 -11.72 -4.04 -8.94
C ALA A 75 -10.25 -4.44 -9.04
N GLY A 76 -9.86 -5.41 -8.21
CA GLY A 76 -8.53 -6.00 -8.30
C GLY A 76 -7.40 -5.06 -7.98
N VAL A 77 -6.19 -5.49 -8.30
CA VAL A 77 -4.97 -4.71 -8.17
C VAL A 77 -4.14 -4.91 -9.43
N VAL A 78 -3.64 -3.80 -10.01
CA VAL A 78 -2.88 -3.77 -11.28
C VAL A 78 -3.48 -4.70 -12.35
N GLY A 79 -4.81 -4.70 -12.46
CA GLY A 79 -5.50 -5.48 -13.47
C GLY A 79 -5.71 -6.95 -13.11
N GLU A 80 -5.41 -7.36 -11.87
CA GLU A 80 -5.47 -8.74 -11.45
C GLU A 80 -6.41 -8.94 -10.27
N GLN A 81 -7.03 -10.11 -10.21
CA GLN A 81 -7.80 -10.54 -9.05
C GLN A 81 -7.22 -11.89 -8.60
N PRO A 82 -6.06 -11.85 -7.94
CA PRO A 82 -5.33 -13.08 -7.67
C PRO A 82 -6.05 -14.03 -6.73
N ILE A 83 -5.92 -15.32 -7.04
CA ILE A 83 -6.43 -16.39 -6.19
C ILE A 83 -5.23 -16.95 -5.43
N LEU A 84 -5.34 -16.98 -4.10
CA LEU A 84 -4.25 -17.42 -3.25
C LEU A 84 -4.67 -18.64 -2.47
N LYS A 85 -4.04 -19.76 -2.77
CA LYS A 85 -4.18 -20.98 -1.95
C LYS A 85 -3.39 -20.82 -0.67
N PRO A 86 -3.67 -21.65 0.35
CA PRO A 86 -2.88 -21.57 1.59
C PRO A 86 -1.39 -21.61 1.30
N GLY A 87 -0.65 -20.65 1.87
CA GLY A 87 0.79 -20.53 1.70
C GLY A 87 1.22 -19.75 0.49
N GLN A 88 0.31 -19.38 -0.39
CA GLN A 88 0.67 -18.61 -1.59
C GLN A 88 0.66 -17.11 -1.31
N SER A 89 1.38 -16.37 -2.15
CA SER A 89 1.45 -14.92 -2.04
C SER A 89 1.35 -14.28 -3.41
N PHE A 90 1.03 -12.99 -3.39
CA PHE A 90 0.98 -12.15 -4.58
C PHE A 90 1.64 -10.83 -4.27
N GLU A 91 2.51 -10.37 -5.16
CA GLU A 91 3.23 -9.12 -4.95
C GLU A 91 3.00 -8.20 -6.15
N TYR A 92 2.82 -6.90 -5.88
CA TYR A 92 2.71 -5.92 -6.95
C TYR A 92 3.27 -4.59 -6.47
N THR A 93 3.62 -3.72 -7.44
CA THR A 93 4.09 -2.38 -7.17
C THR A 93 3.22 -1.40 -7.93
N SER A 94 2.84 -0.32 -7.27
CA SER A 94 2.06 0.73 -7.87
C SER A 94 2.64 2.08 -7.46
N GLY A 95 2.05 3.16 -7.94
CA GLY A 95 2.56 4.49 -7.66
C GLY A 95 1.48 5.44 -7.18
N VAL A 96 1.90 6.50 -6.50
CA VAL A 96 0.99 7.52 -6.00
C VAL A 96 1.66 8.89 -6.07
N PRO A 97 0.97 9.89 -6.65
CA PRO A 97 1.47 11.27 -6.64
C PRO A 97 0.80 12.06 -5.52
N LEU A 98 1.54 13.03 -4.98
CA LEU A 98 0.97 14.03 -4.08
C LEU A 98 1.50 15.39 -4.49
N THR A 99 0.77 16.44 -4.10
CA THR A 99 1.23 17.80 -4.27
C THR A 99 1.93 18.33 -3.03
N THR A 100 2.05 17.51 -2.00
CA THR A 100 2.73 17.86 -0.75
C THR A 100 3.88 16.90 -0.52
N ALA A 101 4.83 17.30 0.30
CA ALA A 101 6.07 16.55 0.51
C ALA A 101 5.87 15.28 1.33
N SER A 102 4.70 15.11 1.92
CA SER A 102 4.41 13.93 2.71
C SER A 102 2.92 13.65 2.70
N GLY A 103 2.56 12.50 3.21
CA GLY A 103 1.18 12.09 3.38
C GLY A 103 1.14 10.68 3.94
N PHE A 104 -0.02 10.05 3.85
CA PHE A 104 -0.13 8.66 4.25
C PHE A 104 -1.27 7.99 3.50
N MET A 105 -1.21 6.67 3.45
CA MET A 105 -2.24 5.86 2.79
C MET A 105 -2.73 4.80 3.76
N ALA A 106 -4.00 4.47 3.63
CA ALA A 106 -4.63 3.38 4.36
C ALA A 106 -5.73 2.79 3.50
N GLY A 107 -6.14 1.57 3.79
CA GLY A 107 -7.21 0.99 3.01
C GLY A 107 -7.50 -0.44 3.37
N THR A 108 -8.27 -1.08 2.49
CA THR A 108 -8.67 -2.48 2.64
C THR A 108 -8.71 -3.15 1.28
N TYR A 109 -8.57 -4.46 1.29
CA TYR A 109 -8.89 -5.29 0.12
C TYR A 109 -10.14 -6.08 0.41
N GLY A 110 -11.05 -6.15 -0.57
CA GLY A 110 -12.22 -7.02 -0.49
C GLY A 110 -11.85 -8.40 -1.00
N MET A 111 -12.10 -9.41 -0.16
CA MET A 111 -11.73 -10.78 -0.43
C MET A 111 -12.96 -11.67 -0.48
N VAL A 112 -12.84 -12.80 -1.16
CA VAL A 112 -13.87 -13.83 -1.19
C VAL A 112 -13.19 -15.17 -0.90
N SER A 113 -13.74 -15.93 0.06
CA SER A 113 -13.22 -17.25 0.38
C SER A 113 -13.71 -18.28 -0.63
N ALA A 114 -13.13 -19.47 -0.58
CA ALA A 114 -13.57 -20.59 -1.45
C ALA A 114 -15.03 -20.94 -1.22
N LYS A 115 -15.56 -20.61 -0.05
CA LYS A 115 -16.97 -20.87 0.28
C LYS A 115 -17.90 -19.74 -0.13
N GLY A 116 -17.36 -18.70 -0.76
CA GLY A 116 -18.16 -17.57 -1.20
C GLY A 116 -18.37 -16.50 -0.14
N GLU A 117 -17.71 -16.60 0.99
CA GLU A 117 -17.84 -15.61 2.05
C GLU A 117 -17.03 -14.36 1.70
N ARG A 118 -17.64 -13.18 1.81
CA ARG A 118 -16.97 -11.91 1.55
C ARG A 118 -16.49 -11.30 2.84
N PHE A 119 -15.27 -10.76 2.81
CA PHE A 119 -14.70 -10.10 3.98
C PHE A 119 -13.62 -9.13 3.50
N ASP A 120 -13.28 -8.17 4.37
CA ASP A 120 -12.22 -7.22 4.09
C ASP A 120 -10.99 -7.55 4.91
N ILE A 121 -9.81 -7.32 4.32
CA ILE A 121 -8.56 -7.39 5.07
C ILE A 121 -7.94 -6.00 5.09
N GLU A 122 -7.25 -5.71 6.18
CA GLU A 122 -6.63 -4.41 6.39
C GLU A 122 -5.34 -4.28 5.60
N ILE A 123 -5.19 -3.14 4.94
CA ILE A 123 -3.88 -2.71 4.46
C ILE A 123 -3.32 -1.83 5.56
N PRO A 124 -2.11 -2.11 6.08
CA PRO A 124 -1.58 -1.26 7.16
C PRO A 124 -1.42 0.16 6.68
N ALA A 125 -1.77 1.13 7.52
CA ALA A 125 -1.53 2.52 7.18
C ALA A 125 -0.02 2.73 7.07
N PHE A 126 0.41 3.48 6.05
CA PHE A 126 1.84 3.72 5.87
C PHE A 126 2.09 5.16 5.45
N SER A 127 3.25 5.65 5.85
CA SER A 127 3.68 7.01 5.59
C SER A 127 4.25 7.16 4.19
N LEU A 128 3.98 8.31 3.59
CA LEU A 128 4.63 8.73 2.36
C LEU A 128 5.53 9.90 2.75
N ASP A 129 6.83 9.66 2.83
CA ASP A 129 7.78 10.66 3.26
C ASP A 129 8.78 10.95 2.15
N SER A 130 9.16 12.22 2.03
CA SER A 130 10.23 12.59 1.09
C SER A 130 11.45 13.00 1.90
N PRO A 131 12.65 12.93 1.31
CA PRO A 131 13.87 13.25 2.06
C PRO A 131 13.88 14.66 2.64
N GLY A 132 13.25 15.61 1.95
CA GLY A 132 13.23 16.99 2.44
C GLY A 132 12.45 17.16 3.72
N MET A 133 11.51 16.30 4.00
CA MET A 133 10.69 16.39 5.20
C MET A 133 11.50 16.36 6.47
N ARG A 134 12.53 15.54 6.50
CA ARG A 134 13.30 15.40 7.72
C ARG A 134 14.03 16.66 8.11
N ARG A 135 14.39 17.45 7.12
CA ARG A 135 15.17 18.66 7.40
C ARG A 135 14.32 19.76 7.95
N THR A 136 13.05 19.77 7.61
CA THR A 136 12.18 20.85 8.04
C THR A 136 11.64 20.66 9.44
N VAL A 137 11.87 19.50 10.03
CA VAL A 137 11.36 19.22 11.36
C VAL A 137 12.13 19.96 12.44
N ASN A 138 13.34 20.33 12.18
CA ASN A 138 14.14 21.06 13.16
C ASN A 138 13.68 22.51 13.32
#